data_c273c7b4270b768b59046369d6e28a75
#
_entry.id   c273c7b4270b768b59046369d6e28a75
#
_cell.length_a   1.000
_cell.length_b   1.000
_cell.length_c   1.000
_cell.angle_alpha   90.00
_cell.angle_beta   90.00
_cell.angle_gamma   90.00
#
_symmetry.space_group_name_H-M   'P 1'
#
loop_
_entity.id
_entity.type
_entity.pdbx_description
1 polymer ?
#
loop_
_entity_poly.entity_id
_entity_poly.type
_entity_poly.pdbx_seq_one_letter_code
_entity_poly.pdbx_strand_id
1 'polypeptide(L)'
;MEETGIKDCVIEEICDLAKKYGVEKVILFGSRARGDYKRASDIDLAASGGDILQFALAVDEETSTPLRFDIVNLDEKICEELQDAIRTEGRILYEKI
;
A
#
# COMPACT_ATOMS: atom_id res chain seq x y z
N MET A 1 1.44 -6.05 13.61
CA MET A 1 1.14 -4.68 13.16
C MET A 1 -0.03 -4.13 13.95
N GLU A 2 0.01 -2.86 14.28
CA GLU A 2 -1.12 -2.21 14.94
C GLU A 2 -2.35 -2.28 14.04
N GLU A 3 -3.51 -2.11 14.65
CA GLU A 3 -4.78 -2.27 13.96
C GLU A 3 -4.96 -1.26 12.83
N THR A 4 -5.13 -1.77 11.61
CA THR A 4 -5.35 -0.98 10.40
C THR A 4 -6.71 -1.28 9.78
N GLY A 5 -7.44 -2.23 10.35
CA GLY A 5 -8.66 -2.76 9.76
C GLY A 5 -8.42 -3.65 8.54
N ILE A 6 -7.17 -3.97 8.24
CA ILE A 6 -6.79 -4.83 7.13
C ILE A 6 -6.42 -6.20 7.70
N LYS A 7 -7.02 -7.26 7.17
CA LYS A 7 -6.73 -8.61 7.65
C LYS A 7 -5.29 -9.00 7.33
N ASP A 8 -4.67 -9.78 8.21
CA ASP A 8 -3.29 -10.22 8.02
C ASP A 8 -3.10 -10.98 6.70
N CYS A 9 -4.08 -11.79 6.29
CA CYS A 9 -3.98 -12.50 5.03
C CYS A 9 -3.93 -11.55 3.83
N VAL A 10 -4.61 -10.42 3.89
CA VAL A 10 -4.56 -9.40 2.83
C VAL A 10 -3.18 -8.75 2.79
N ILE A 11 -2.61 -8.45 3.96
CA ILE A 11 -1.27 -7.88 4.03
C ILE A 11 -0.23 -8.85 3.45
N GLU A 12 -0.36 -10.13 3.76
CA GLU A 12 0.52 -11.16 3.17
C GLU A 12 0.37 -11.24 1.66
N GLU A 13 -0.87 -11.17 1.16
CA GLU A 13 -1.12 -11.15 -0.28
C GLU A 13 -0.45 -9.97 -0.96
N ILE A 14 -0.53 -8.78 -0.34
CA ILE A 14 0.14 -7.58 -0.86
C ILE A 14 1.65 -7.79 -0.91
N CYS A 15 2.23 -8.34 0.14
CA CYS A 15 3.68 -8.61 0.20
C CYS A 15 4.11 -9.61 -0.86
N ASP A 16 3.34 -10.67 -1.06
CA ASP A 16 3.64 -11.69 -2.06
C ASP A 16 3.60 -11.12 -3.47
N LEU A 17 2.61 -10.27 -3.75
CA LEU A 17 2.50 -9.60 -5.05
C LEU A 17 3.64 -8.60 -5.26
N ALA A 18 4.07 -7.91 -4.21
CA ALA A 18 5.24 -7.03 -4.29
C ALA A 18 6.47 -7.81 -4.72
N LYS A 19 6.70 -8.98 -4.12
CA LYS A 19 7.81 -9.85 -4.51
C LYS A 19 7.69 -10.31 -5.95
N LYS A 20 6.49 -10.70 -6.36
CA LYS A 20 6.23 -11.22 -7.71
C LYS A 20 6.57 -10.21 -8.80
N TYR A 21 6.27 -8.95 -8.56
CA TYR A 21 6.47 -7.88 -9.55
C TYR A 21 7.73 -7.06 -9.31
N GLY A 22 8.58 -7.50 -8.41
CA GLY A 22 9.87 -6.87 -8.16
C GLY A 22 9.77 -5.52 -7.43
N VAL A 23 8.64 -5.24 -6.81
CA VAL A 23 8.46 -4.04 -6.02
C VAL A 23 9.40 -4.10 -4.81
N GLU A 24 10.08 -3.01 -4.52
CA GLU A 24 11.09 -2.97 -3.47
C GLU A 24 10.55 -2.47 -2.13
N LYS A 25 9.51 -1.64 -2.16
CA LYS A 25 8.95 -1.06 -0.95
C LYS A 25 7.46 -0.80 -1.12
N VAL A 26 6.68 -1.14 -0.10
CA VAL A 26 5.24 -0.82 -0.03
C VAL A 26 4.97 -0.18 1.32
N ILE A 27 4.36 1.00 1.30
CA ILE A 27 4.06 1.79 2.49
C ILE A 27 2.55 2.01 2.57
N LEU A 28 1.95 1.67 3.71
CA LEU A 28 0.56 2.02 4.00
C LEU A 28 0.52 3.44 4.53
N PHE A 29 -0.34 4.29 3.96
CA PHE A 29 -0.53 5.65 4.47
C PHE A 29 -2.03 5.97 4.50
N GLY A 30 -2.40 7.21 4.81
CA GLY A 30 -3.79 7.62 4.87
C GLY A 30 -4.50 7.17 6.13
N SER A 31 -5.84 7.11 6.08
CA SER A 31 -6.66 6.89 7.27
C SER A 31 -6.37 5.56 7.99
N ARG A 32 -6.09 4.51 7.25
CA ARG A 32 -5.80 3.19 7.87
C ARG A 32 -4.46 3.17 8.58
N ALA A 33 -3.50 3.95 8.10
CA ALA A 33 -2.21 4.09 8.79
C ALA A 33 -2.34 4.95 10.04
N ARG A 34 -3.17 6.00 9.98
CA ARG A 34 -3.43 6.88 11.13
C ARG A 34 -4.31 6.24 12.21
N GLY A 35 -5.17 5.32 11.80
CA GLY A 35 -6.12 4.69 12.72
C GLY A 35 -7.49 5.36 12.76
N ASP A 36 -7.73 6.39 11.95
CA ASP A 36 -9.02 7.09 11.89
C ASP A 36 -9.89 6.63 10.72
N TYR A 37 -9.61 5.45 10.20
CA TYR A 37 -10.34 4.88 9.08
C TYR A 37 -11.77 4.50 9.48
N LYS A 38 -12.64 4.47 8.47
CA LYS A 38 -13.98 3.92 8.58
C LYS A 38 -13.98 2.54 7.93
N ARG A 39 -15.06 1.79 8.17
CA ARG A 39 -15.20 0.42 7.69
C ARG A 39 -14.94 0.25 6.20
N ALA A 40 -15.38 1.20 5.38
CA ALA A 40 -15.25 1.15 3.94
C ALA A 40 -14.15 2.07 3.39
N SER A 41 -13.27 2.58 4.25
CA SER A 41 -12.16 3.43 3.81
C SER A 41 -11.25 2.67 2.85
N ASP A 42 -10.78 3.36 1.81
CA ASP A 42 -9.83 2.78 0.86
C ASP A 42 -8.51 2.45 1.53
N ILE A 43 -7.79 1.52 0.94
CA ILE A 43 -6.44 1.17 1.37
C ILE A 43 -5.47 1.98 0.52
N ASP A 44 -4.77 2.92 1.14
CA ASP A 44 -3.81 3.79 0.45
C ASP A 44 -2.40 3.23 0.58
N LEU A 45 -1.82 2.86 -0.54
CA LEU A 45 -0.47 2.31 -0.60
C LEU A 45 0.43 3.18 -1.46
N ALA A 46 1.68 3.32 -1.04
CA ALA A 46 2.72 3.93 -1.85
C ALA A 46 3.76 2.83 -2.13
N ALA A 47 4.18 2.72 -3.37
CA ALA A 47 5.09 1.66 -3.77
C ALA A 47 6.23 2.21 -4.61
N SER A 48 7.41 1.60 -4.48
CA SER A 48 8.60 1.98 -5.27
C SER A 48 9.35 0.73 -5.72
N GLY A 49 10.06 0.88 -6.84
CA GLY A 49 10.81 -0.20 -7.49
C GLY A 49 9.90 -1.13 -8.29
N GLY A 50 10.48 -1.87 -9.19
CA GLY A 50 9.75 -2.89 -9.94
C GLY A 50 8.65 -2.39 -10.86
N ASP A 51 7.73 -3.29 -11.18
CA ASP A 51 6.60 -3.02 -12.07
C ASP A 51 5.37 -2.58 -11.25
N ILE A 52 5.32 -1.30 -10.93
CA ILE A 52 4.28 -0.74 -10.07
C ILE A 52 2.90 -0.87 -10.73
N LEU A 53 2.79 -0.68 -12.04
CA LEU A 53 1.51 -0.78 -12.74
C LEU A 53 0.91 -2.18 -12.62
N GLN A 54 1.70 -3.21 -12.87
CA GLN A 54 1.25 -4.59 -12.76
C GLN A 54 0.95 -4.96 -11.32
N PHE A 55 1.78 -4.49 -10.38
CA PHE A 55 1.53 -4.68 -8.97
C PHE A 55 0.18 -4.08 -8.56
N ALA A 56 -0.11 -2.85 -8.98
CA ALA A 56 -1.37 -2.17 -8.66
C ALA A 56 -2.58 -2.93 -9.18
N LEU A 57 -2.52 -3.41 -10.43
CA LEU A 57 -3.59 -4.20 -11.02
C LEU A 57 -3.80 -5.52 -10.27
N ALA A 58 -2.70 -6.20 -9.93
CA ALA A 58 -2.75 -7.48 -9.25
C ALA A 58 -3.32 -7.34 -7.83
N VAL A 59 -2.93 -6.29 -7.12
CA VAL A 59 -3.45 -6.02 -5.77
C VAL A 59 -4.96 -5.83 -5.81
N ASP A 60 -5.44 -5.09 -6.81
CA ASP A 60 -6.88 -4.84 -6.94
C ASP A 60 -7.65 -6.11 -7.30
N GLU A 61 -7.07 -6.99 -8.13
CA GLU A 61 -7.76 -8.17 -8.65
C GLU A 61 -7.59 -9.42 -7.81
N GLU A 62 -6.43 -9.60 -7.17
CA GLU A 62 -6.06 -10.89 -6.58
C GLU A 62 -6.12 -10.94 -5.06
N THR A 63 -6.32 -9.81 -4.38
CA THR A 63 -6.43 -9.85 -2.92
C THR A 63 -7.84 -10.24 -2.47
N SER A 64 -7.91 -10.78 -1.25
CA SER A 64 -9.15 -11.33 -0.69
C SER A 64 -10.03 -10.29 0.01
N THR A 65 -9.89 -9.02 -0.34
CA THR A 65 -10.65 -7.95 0.27
C THR A 65 -11.58 -7.26 -0.73
N PRO A 66 -12.80 -6.87 -0.34
CA PRO A 66 -13.67 -6.06 -1.18
C PRO A 66 -13.30 -4.57 -1.18
N LEU A 67 -12.36 -4.16 -0.34
CA LEU A 67 -11.95 -2.78 -0.23
C LEU A 67 -11.18 -2.34 -1.46
N ARG A 68 -11.25 -1.05 -1.79
CA ARG A 68 -10.53 -0.48 -2.91
C ARG A 68 -9.11 -0.11 -2.50
N PHE A 69 -8.23 -0.17 -3.47
CA PHE A 69 -6.84 0.24 -3.29
C PHE A 69 -6.57 1.51 -4.08
N ASP A 70 -5.85 2.44 -3.45
CA ASP A 70 -5.34 3.63 -4.11
C ASP A 70 -3.82 3.54 -4.02
N ILE A 71 -3.16 3.32 -5.15
CA ILE A 71 -1.72 3.05 -5.17
C ILE A 71 -0.97 4.19 -5.83
N VAL A 72 -0.05 4.77 -5.06
CA VAL A 72 0.81 5.86 -5.52
C VAL A 72 2.16 5.29 -5.92
N ASN A 73 2.62 5.65 -7.12
CA ASN A 73 3.95 5.25 -7.60
C ASN A 73 4.99 6.27 -7.14
N LEU A 74 5.82 5.86 -6.16
CA LEU A 74 6.85 6.73 -5.60
C LEU A 74 8.01 7.01 -6.57
N ASP A 75 8.10 6.24 -7.65
CA ASP A 75 9.13 6.44 -8.68
C ASP A 75 8.74 7.54 -9.66
N GLU A 76 7.50 7.99 -9.61
CA GLU A 76 7.02 9.12 -10.40
C GLU A 76 7.03 10.38 -9.55
N LYS A 77 6.92 11.52 -10.21
CA LYS A 77 6.85 12.80 -9.52
C LYS A 77 5.47 12.93 -8.84
N ILE A 78 5.47 13.12 -7.53
CA ILE A 78 4.26 13.33 -6.74
C ILE A 78 4.33 14.68 -6.04
N CYS A 79 3.16 15.23 -5.67
CA CYS A 79 3.13 16.52 -5.01
C CYS A 79 3.73 16.45 -3.60
N GLU A 80 4.22 17.58 -3.13
CA GLU A 80 4.90 17.68 -1.85
C GLU A 80 4.01 17.29 -0.68
N GLU A 81 2.75 17.69 -0.72
CA GLU A 81 1.78 17.35 0.32
C GLU A 81 1.61 15.85 0.47
N LEU A 82 1.54 15.12 -0.65
CA LEU A 82 1.42 13.68 -0.65
C LEU A 82 2.69 13.03 -0.12
N GLN A 83 3.86 13.53 -0.51
CA GLN A 83 5.15 13.05 0.00
C GLN A 83 5.22 13.19 1.52
N ASP A 84 4.78 14.33 2.04
CA ASP A 84 4.78 14.59 3.47
C ASP A 84 3.83 13.65 4.22
N ALA A 85 2.65 13.41 3.68
CA ALA A 85 1.67 12.49 4.28
C ALA A 85 2.26 11.07 4.35
N ILE A 86 2.88 10.61 3.28
CA ILE A 86 3.49 9.28 3.25
C ILE A 86 4.62 9.18 4.26
N ARG A 87 5.45 10.21 4.35
CA ARG A 87 6.59 10.22 5.26
C ARG A 87 6.17 10.25 6.73
N THR A 88 5.14 11.05 7.07
CA THR A 88 4.72 11.23 8.46
C THR A 88 3.76 10.16 8.96
N GLU A 89 2.90 9.64 8.08
CA GLU A 89 1.86 8.66 8.45
C GLU A 89 2.22 7.24 8.06
N GLY A 90 3.15 7.08 7.13
CA GLY A 90 3.42 5.80 6.49
C GLY A 90 3.89 4.70 7.42
N ARG A 91 3.37 3.50 7.17
CA ARG A 91 3.81 2.28 7.83
C ARG A 91 4.31 1.32 6.75
N ILE A 92 5.52 0.84 6.90
CA ILE A 92 6.10 -0.06 5.91
C ILE A 92 5.46 -1.43 6.02
N LEU A 93 4.78 -1.87 4.97
CA LEU A 93 4.23 -3.22 4.89
C LEU A 93 5.23 -4.21 4.32
N TYR A 94 6.05 -3.77 3.38
CA TYR A 94 7.02 -4.61 2.71
C TYR A 94 8.23 -3.78 2.34
N GLU A 95 9.41 -4.33 2.58
CA GLU A 95 10.66 -3.71 2.16
C GLU A 95 11.64 -4.81 1.78
N LYS A 96 12.16 -4.73 0.57
CA LYS A 96 13.16 -5.68 0.09
C LYS A 96 14.49 -5.39 0.76
N ILE A 97 15.08 -6.41 1.33
CA ILE A 97 16.38 -6.33 2.01
C ILE A 97 17.49 -6.79 1.09
#